data_8130dd1d07007999d46fde63f87266ea
#
_entry.id   8130dd1d07007999d46fde63f87266ea
#
_cell.length_a   1.000
_cell.length_b   1.000
_cell.length_c   1.000
_cell.angle_alpha   90.00
_cell.angle_beta   90.00
_cell.angle_gamma   90.00
#
_symmetry.space_group_name_H-M   'P 1'
#
loop_
_entity.id
_entity.type
_entity.pdbx_description
1 polymer ?
#
loop_
_entity_poly.entity_id
_entity_poly.type
_entity_poly.pdbx_seq_one_letter_code
_entity_poly.pdbx_strand_id
1 'polypeptide(L)'
;MKKLINIVLFMSLSIVADNEIYVDQTGNSAAIDLEQQGGSNLIGGTSAETGSMTALDLDGVSMILDINQIGASNVFRSDAIDGDNFTGFFEFSGDSNVFDILMDSTGLIDSDYINMNINVTGSSNTFDLAVAEDDDASYLDLDWIITGGSNEFDFDIDYANAINYVDVNGSSNTINFSGSGYGGTTSADSGYFYLDLDGSSNTLDITQSSTLAR
;
A
#
# COMPACT_ATOMS: atom_id res chain seq x y z
N MET A 1 -7.29 -63.12 -21.98
CA MET A 1 -7.47 -61.69 -22.18
C MET A 1 -6.93 -61.00 -20.92
N LYS A 2 -5.77 -60.33 -21.01
CA LYS A 2 -5.17 -59.58 -19.93
C LYS A 2 -5.74 -58.15 -20.00
N LYS A 3 -6.49 -57.73 -18.95
CA LYS A 3 -6.96 -56.35 -18.82
C LYS A 3 -5.77 -55.46 -18.40
N LEU A 4 -5.40 -54.53 -19.27
CA LEU A 4 -4.45 -53.46 -18.94
C LEU A 4 -5.22 -52.40 -18.12
N ILE A 5 -4.83 -52.23 -16.88
CA ILE A 5 -5.33 -51.15 -16.02
C ILE A 5 -4.35 -49.98 -16.20
N ASN A 6 -4.74 -48.96 -16.92
CA ASN A 6 -4.02 -47.71 -16.97
C ASN A 6 -4.34 -46.93 -15.70
N ILE A 7 -3.40 -46.89 -14.76
CA ILE A 7 -3.44 -45.97 -13.62
C ILE A 7 -2.86 -44.64 -14.13
N VAL A 8 -3.71 -43.67 -14.40
CA VAL A 8 -3.31 -42.28 -14.62
C VAL A 8 -3.09 -41.68 -13.22
N LEU A 9 -1.85 -41.61 -12.80
CA LEU A 9 -1.46 -40.91 -11.61
C LEU A 9 -1.49 -39.42 -11.93
N PHE A 10 -2.56 -38.71 -11.55
CA PHE A 10 -2.55 -37.27 -11.47
C PHE A 10 -1.64 -36.86 -10.31
N MET A 11 -0.37 -36.65 -10.58
CA MET A 11 0.43 -35.80 -9.74
C MET A 11 -0.11 -34.39 -9.92
N SER A 12 -0.91 -33.90 -8.99
CA SER A 12 -1.05 -32.45 -8.83
C SER A 12 0.32 -31.92 -8.42
N LEU A 13 1.17 -31.58 -9.36
CA LEU A 13 2.15 -30.55 -9.12
C LEU A 13 1.31 -29.31 -8.75
N SER A 14 1.32 -28.92 -7.50
CA SER A 14 1.09 -27.53 -7.17
C SER A 14 2.24 -26.77 -7.83
N ILE A 15 2.01 -26.34 -9.05
CA ILE A 15 2.76 -25.27 -9.64
C ILE A 15 2.32 -24.10 -8.74
N VAL A 16 3.18 -23.68 -7.83
CA VAL A 16 3.11 -22.35 -7.26
C VAL A 16 3.40 -21.46 -8.47
N ALA A 17 2.38 -21.09 -9.19
CA ALA A 17 2.49 -20.08 -10.21
C ALA A 17 2.47 -18.79 -9.41
N ASP A 18 3.63 -18.18 -9.27
CA ASP A 18 3.72 -16.80 -8.85
C ASP A 18 2.95 -16.01 -9.92
N ASN A 19 1.81 -15.43 -9.55
CA ASN A 19 1.06 -14.60 -10.45
C ASN A 19 1.66 -13.21 -10.39
N GLU A 20 2.01 -12.68 -11.55
CA GLU A 20 2.59 -11.35 -11.67
C GLU A 20 1.65 -10.46 -12.46
N ILE A 21 1.39 -9.26 -11.94
CA ILE A 21 0.57 -8.24 -12.59
C ILE A 21 1.37 -6.95 -12.64
N TYR A 22 1.50 -6.39 -13.84
CA TYR A 22 2.16 -5.12 -14.08
C TYR A 22 1.16 -4.16 -14.70
N VAL A 23 1.08 -2.95 -14.16
CA VAL A 23 0.18 -1.91 -14.64
C VAL A 23 0.97 -0.64 -14.89
N ASP A 24 0.86 -0.13 -16.10
CA ASP A 24 1.33 1.19 -16.50
C ASP A 24 0.13 1.88 -17.16
N GLN A 25 -0.39 2.91 -16.50
CA GLN A 25 -1.62 3.58 -16.89
C GLN A 25 -1.42 5.08 -16.92
N THR A 26 -1.48 5.65 -18.11
CA THR A 26 -1.48 7.11 -18.29
C THR A 26 -2.84 7.57 -18.80
N GLY A 27 -3.44 8.52 -18.11
CA GLY A 27 -4.71 9.13 -18.49
C GLY A 27 -5.72 9.22 -17.38
N ASN A 28 -6.74 10.04 -17.58
CA ASN A 28 -7.69 10.43 -16.55
C ASN A 28 -8.83 9.43 -16.40
N SER A 29 -9.40 9.37 -15.20
CA SER A 29 -10.61 8.62 -14.87
C SER A 29 -10.46 7.10 -15.07
N ALA A 30 -9.27 6.56 -14.87
CA ALA A 30 -9.07 5.12 -14.87
C ALA A 30 -9.71 4.51 -13.61
N ALA A 31 -10.30 3.33 -13.76
CA ALA A 31 -10.74 2.49 -12.67
C ALA A 31 -10.09 1.10 -12.84
N ILE A 32 -9.30 0.71 -11.87
CA ILE A 32 -8.49 -0.50 -11.90
C ILE A 32 -8.88 -1.35 -10.69
N ASP A 33 -9.25 -2.60 -10.92
CA ASP A 33 -9.61 -3.58 -9.89
C ASP A 33 -8.74 -4.82 -10.09
N LEU A 34 -7.92 -5.15 -9.09
CA LEU A 34 -6.99 -6.25 -9.12
C LEU A 34 -7.20 -7.18 -7.92
N GLU A 35 -7.55 -8.42 -8.19
CA GLU A 35 -7.68 -9.47 -7.18
C GLU A 35 -6.66 -10.58 -7.40
N GLN A 36 -5.88 -10.90 -6.37
CA GLN A 36 -4.98 -12.05 -6.36
C GLN A 36 -5.21 -12.94 -5.15
N GLN A 37 -5.34 -14.24 -5.39
CA GLN A 37 -5.46 -15.26 -4.33
C GLN A 37 -4.31 -16.26 -4.42
N GLY A 38 -3.74 -16.62 -3.28
CA GLY A 38 -2.64 -17.58 -3.17
C GLY A 38 -1.45 -16.98 -2.47
N GLY A 39 -0.33 -17.65 -2.54
CA GLY A 39 0.90 -17.15 -1.95
C GLY A 39 1.92 -16.76 -3.00
N SER A 40 2.84 -15.89 -2.64
CA SER A 40 3.94 -15.43 -3.50
C SER A 40 3.46 -14.75 -4.80
N ASN A 41 2.34 -14.05 -4.74
CA ASN A 41 1.87 -13.24 -5.87
C ASN A 41 2.55 -11.87 -5.86
N LEU A 42 2.71 -11.29 -7.05
CA LEU A 42 3.33 -9.99 -7.25
C LEU A 42 2.40 -9.06 -8.02
N ILE A 43 2.16 -7.87 -7.48
CA ILE A 43 1.60 -6.74 -8.21
C ILE A 43 2.67 -5.65 -8.23
N GLY A 44 3.08 -5.26 -9.42
CA GLY A 44 4.26 -4.43 -9.63
C GLY A 44 5.56 -5.18 -9.30
N GLY A 45 6.66 -4.83 -9.88
CA GLY A 45 7.94 -5.50 -9.66
C GLY A 45 9.11 -4.55 -9.76
N THR A 46 10.28 -5.02 -9.39
CA THR A 46 11.51 -4.28 -9.65
C THR A 46 12.08 -4.69 -11.00
N SER A 47 12.77 -3.78 -11.65
CA SER A 47 13.48 -4.07 -12.89
C SER A 47 14.53 -5.18 -12.76
N ALA A 48 14.98 -5.49 -11.55
CA ALA A 48 15.94 -6.54 -11.27
C ALA A 48 15.31 -7.95 -11.30
N GLU A 49 14.01 -8.06 -10.99
CA GLU A 49 13.30 -9.34 -10.96
C GLU A 49 12.73 -9.72 -12.32
N THR A 50 12.34 -8.75 -13.12
CA THR A 50 11.57 -8.95 -14.35
C THR A 50 12.26 -8.44 -15.61
N GLY A 51 13.43 -7.87 -15.48
CA GLY A 51 14.27 -7.39 -16.59
C GLY A 51 13.89 -6.01 -17.11
N SER A 52 12.66 -5.74 -17.46
CA SER A 52 12.20 -4.42 -17.94
C SER A 52 10.82 -4.03 -17.41
N MET A 53 10.23 -4.85 -16.56
CA MET A 53 8.96 -4.53 -15.91
C MET A 53 9.22 -3.68 -14.67
N THR A 54 8.45 -2.62 -14.51
CA THR A 54 8.51 -1.71 -13.38
C THR A 54 7.43 -2.01 -12.36
N ALA A 55 7.50 -1.38 -11.21
CA ALA A 55 6.40 -1.31 -10.26
C ALA A 55 5.14 -0.72 -10.91
N LEU A 56 4.00 -0.81 -10.25
CA LEU A 56 2.77 -0.20 -10.72
C LEU A 56 2.97 1.31 -10.86
N ASP A 57 2.63 1.85 -12.04
CA ASP A 57 2.79 3.25 -12.41
C ASP A 57 1.44 3.79 -12.90
N LEU A 58 0.92 4.81 -12.24
CA LEU A 58 -0.39 5.40 -12.53
C LEU A 58 -0.29 6.92 -12.62
N ASP A 59 -0.47 7.45 -13.82
CA ASP A 59 -0.47 8.89 -14.09
C ASP A 59 -1.85 9.38 -14.53
N GLY A 60 -2.49 10.23 -13.77
CA GLY A 60 -3.75 10.84 -14.22
C GLY A 60 -4.62 11.39 -13.12
N VAL A 61 -5.68 12.05 -13.50
CA VAL A 61 -6.63 12.71 -12.60
C VAL A 61 -7.90 11.86 -12.43
N SER A 62 -8.43 11.78 -11.21
CA SER A 62 -9.66 11.08 -10.86
C SER A 62 -9.55 9.56 -11.11
N MET A 63 -8.47 8.96 -10.67
CA MET A 63 -8.27 7.52 -10.75
C MET A 63 -8.82 6.78 -9.52
N ILE A 64 -9.23 5.54 -9.73
CA ILE A 64 -9.64 4.61 -8.67
C ILE A 64 -8.81 3.35 -8.81
N LEU A 65 -8.18 2.93 -7.73
CA LEU A 65 -7.44 1.69 -7.62
C LEU A 65 -8.02 0.83 -6.50
N ASP A 66 -8.44 -0.38 -6.82
CA ASP A 66 -8.93 -1.37 -5.86
C ASP A 66 -8.02 -2.61 -5.93
N ILE A 67 -7.34 -2.89 -4.84
CA ILE A 67 -6.39 -4.00 -4.72
C ILE A 67 -6.86 -4.94 -3.62
N ASN A 68 -7.04 -6.21 -3.97
CA ASN A 68 -7.35 -7.26 -3.02
C ASN A 68 -6.33 -8.40 -3.17
N GLN A 69 -5.43 -8.53 -2.20
CA GLN A 69 -4.47 -9.63 -2.14
C GLN A 69 -4.73 -10.53 -0.95
N ILE A 70 -5.02 -11.81 -1.21
CA ILE A 70 -5.32 -12.82 -0.19
C ILE A 70 -4.28 -13.93 -0.24
N GLY A 71 -3.58 -14.15 0.87
CA GLY A 71 -2.60 -15.22 1.02
C GLY A 71 -1.31 -14.74 1.66
N ALA A 72 -0.29 -15.57 1.67
CA ALA A 72 0.96 -15.27 2.36
C ALA A 72 2.10 -14.98 1.38
N SER A 73 3.03 -14.15 1.81
CA SER A 73 4.23 -13.80 1.04
C SER A 73 3.91 -13.12 -0.30
N ASN A 74 2.83 -12.36 -0.36
CA ASN A 74 2.52 -11.54 -1.52
C ASN A 74 3.31 -10.23 -1.46
N VAL A 75 3.54 -9.66 -2.63
CA VAL A 75 4.24 -8.40 -2.78
C VAL A 75 3.39 -7.45 -3.61
N PHE A 76 3.20 -6.24 -3.11
CA PHE A 76 2.65 -5.12 -3.84
C PHE A 76 3.69 -3.99 -3.87
N ARG A 77 3.94 -3.41 -5.04
CA ARG A 77 4.82 -2.25 -5.19
C ARG A 77 4.27 -1.28 -6.21
N SER A 78 4.22 0.00 -5.85
CA SER A 78 4.04 1.09 -6.80
C SER A 78 5.35 1.86 -6.97
N ASP A 79 5.61 2.37 -8.17
CA ASP A 79 6.73 3.26 -8.47
C ASP A 79 6.30 4.72 -8.37
N ALA A 80 5.13 4.99 -8.96
CA ALA A 80 4.50 6.28 -8.85
C ALA A 80 2.97 6.11 -8.95
N ILE A 81 2.25 6.80 -8.11
CA ILE A 81 0.82 7.01 -8.24
C ILE A 81 0.65 8.53 -8.19
N ASP A 82 0.58 9.14 -9.37
CA ASP A 82 0.63 10.59 -9.52
C ASP A 82 -0.68 11.14 -10.09
N GLY A 83 -1.24 12.15 -9.44
CA GLY A 83 -2.38 12.90 -9.95
C GLY A 83 -3.50 13.17 -8.95
N ASP A 84 -4.27 14.21 -9.23
CA ASP A 84 -5.34 14.70 -8.37
C ASP A 84 -6.54 13.76 -8.27
N ASN A 85 -7.24 13.82 -7.14
CA ASN A 85 -8.47 13.09 -6.87
C ASN A 85 -8.30 11.56 -7.02
N PHE A 86 -7.23 11.03 -6.48
CA PHE A 86 -7.01 9.60 -6.41
C PHE A 86 -7.83 8.97 -5.28
N THR A 87 -8.38 7.80 -5.54
CA THR A 87 -9.04 6.98 -4.52
C THR A 87 -8.48 5.57 -4.55
N GLY A 88 -7.88 5.14 -3.45
CA GLY A 88 -7.30 3.81 -3.29
C GLY A 88 -8.03 2.98 -2.24
N PHE A 89 -8.36 1.74 -2.59
CA PHE A 89 -8.84 0.71 -1.68
C PHE A 89 -7.86 -0.45 -1.70
N PHE A 90 -7.27 -0.74 -0.56
CA PHE A 90 -6.27 -1.79 -0.45
C PHE A 90 -6.69 -2.77 0.65
N GLU A 91 -6.97 -4.01 0.28
CA GLU A 91 -7.29 -5.09 1.21
C GLU A 91 -6.21 -6.17 1.12
N PHE A 92 -5.47 -6.35 2.22
CA PHE A 92 -4.40 -7.30 2.33
C PHE A 92 -4.68 -8.31 3.44
N SER A 93 -4.77 -9.58 3.08
CA SER A 93 -5.15 -10.63 4.01
C SER A 93 -4.17 -11.78 3.99
N GLY A 94 -3.44 -12.02 5.08
CA GLY A 94 -2.45 -13.08 5.23
C GLY A 94 -1.17 -12.63 5.92
N ASP A 95 -0.20 -13.52 5.99
CA ASP A 95 1.02 -13.29 6.75
C ASP A 95 2.24 -13.09 5.84
N SER A 96 3.20 -12.33 6.33
CA SER A 96 4.50 -12.12 5.66
C SER A 96 4.39 -11.48 4.28
N ASN A 97 3.41 -10.61 4.08
CA ASN A 97 3.28 -9.81 2.87
C ASN A 97 4.14 -8.55 2.95
N VAL A 98 4.54 -8.04 1.79
CA VAL A 98 5.32 -6.81 1.65
C VAL A 98 4.54 -5.82 0.79
N PHE A 99 4.35 -4.63 1.30
CA PHE A 99 3.65 -3.54 0.62
C PHE A 99 4.54 -2.31 0.62
N ASP A 100 4.82 -1.82 -0.57
CA ASP A 100 5.70 -0.69 -0.83
C ASP A 100 4.90 0.24 -1.76
N ILE A 101 4.39 1.32 -1.18
CA ILE A 101 3.48 2.25 -1.85
C ILE A 101 4.15 3.61 -1.90
N LEU A 102 4.49 4.03 -3.11
CA LEU A 102 5.05 5.34 -3.37
C LEU A 102 4.04 6.16 -4.17
N MET A 103 3.70 7.34 -3.65
CA MET A 103 2.77 8.28 -4.27
C MET A 103 3.40 9.65 -4.35
N ASP A 104 3.17 10.35 -5.47
CA ASP A 104 3.63 11.71 -5.71
C ASP A 104 5.14 11.88 -5.49
N SER A 105 5.92 11.01 -6.15
CA SER A 105 7.37 10.91 -5.92
C SER A 105 8.23 11.78 -6.84
N THR A 106 7.65 12.33 -7.91
CA THR A 106 8.49 12.91 -8.98
C THR A 106 8.51 14.44 -9.04
N GLY A 107 7.73 15.15 -8.21
CA GLY A 107 7.68 16.61 -8.17
C GLY A 107 7.28 17.28 -9.50
N LEU A 108 6.63 16.56 -10.38
CA LEU A 108 6.15 17.05 -11.68
C LEU A 108 4.64 17.25 -11.73
N ILE A 109 3.90 16.60 -10.85
CA ILE A 109 2.45 16.65 -10.78
C ILE A 109 2.09 16.69 -9.29
N ASP A 110 1.55 17.80 -8.82
CA ASP A 110 0.97 17.90 -7.48
C ASP A 110 -0.20 16.90 -7.39
N SER A 111 -0.22 16.08 -6.36
CA SER A 111 -1.31 15.11 -6.13
C SER A 111 -2.21 15.59 -4.99
N ASP A 112 -3.20 16.41 -5.33
CA ASP A 112 -4.18 16.90 -4.37
C ASP A 112 -5.40 15.96 -4.24
N TYR A 113 -6.03 15.94 -3.07
CA TYR A 113 -7.26 15.20 -2.80
C TYR A 113 -7.11 13.67 -2.92
N ILE A 114 -6.17 13.15 -2.20
CA ILE A 114 -5.94 11.71 -2.09
C ILE A 114 -6.82 11.12 -0.98
N ASN A 115 -7.55 10.06 -1.30
CA ASN A 115 -8.30 9.26 -0.33
C ASN A 115 -7.82 7.81 -0.40
N MET A 116 -7.33 7.29 0.71
CA MET A 116 -6.84 5.92 0.80
C MET A 116 -7.47 5.18 1.97
N ASN A 117 -8.00 4.00 1.69
CA ASN A 117 -8.47 3.06 2.70
C ASN A 117 -7.62 1.79 2.61
N ILE A 118 -6.91 1.47 3.68
CA ILE A 118 -6.00 0.33 3.73
C ILE A 118 -6.40 -0.58 4.88
N ASN A 119 -6.79 -1.80 4.55
CA ASN A 119 -7.20 -2.82 5.50
C ASN A 119 -6.23 -4.00 5.47
N VAL A 120 -5.61 -4.26 6.60
CA VAL A 120 -4.61 -5.30 6.75
C VAL A 120 -5.04 -6.31 7.79
N THR A 121 -5.11 -7.58 7.41
CA THR A 121 -5.38 -8.68 8.33
C THR A 121 -4.28 -9.73 8.24
N GLY A 122 -3.55 -9.95 9.34
CA GLY A 122 -2.48 -10.95 9.40
C GLY A 122 -1.29 -10.51 10.22
N SER A 123 -0.23 -11.28 10.18
CA SER A 123 0.93 -11.03 11.03
C SER A 123 2.24 -11.05 10.24
N SER A 124 3.24 -10.37 10.77
CA SER A 124 4.56 -10.29 10.15
C SER A 124 4.56 -9.67 8.74
N ASN A 125 3.64 -8.75 8.49
CA ASN A 125 3.62 -7.98 7.27
C ASN A 125 4.50 -6.74 7.41
N THR A 126 5.07 -6.28 6.31
CA THR A 126 5.86 -5.06 6.22
C THR A 126 5.18 -4.08 5.29
N PHE A 127 4.99 -2.86 5.75
CA PHE A 127 4.39 -1.78 5.00
C PHE A 127 5.32 -0.59 4.97
N ASP A 128 5.58 -0.11 3.77
CA ASP A 128 6.27 1.13 3.50
C ASP A 128 5.33 2.02 2.69
N LEU A 129 4.96 3.16 3.23
CA LEU A 129 4.10 4.14 2.58
C LEU A 129 4.78 5.48 2.59
N ALA A 130 5.24 5.92 1.42
CA ALA A 130 5.76 7.26 1.20
C ALA A 130 4.80 8.06 0.33
N VAL A 131 4.40 9.22 0.81
CA VAL A 131 3.42 10.07 0.13
C VAL A 131 3.91 11.51 0.10
N ALA A 132 4.02 12.07 -1.11
CA ALA A 132 4.45 13.45 -1.39
C ALA A 132 5.86 13.80 -0.90
N GLU A 133 6.81 12.91 -1.06
CA GLU A 133 8.19 13.12 -0.61
C GLU A 133 8.85 14.38 -1.18
N ASP A 134 8.41 14.89 -2.32
CA ASP A 134 9.12 15.95 -3.05
C ASP A 134 8.28 17.22 -3.32
N ASP A 135 6.98 17.29 -3.00
CA ASP A 135 6.14 18.44 -3.39
C ASP A 135 5.06 18.86 -2.37
N ASP A 136 4.46 20.02 -2.62
CA ASP A 136 3.46 20.68 -1.76
C ASP A 136 2.03 20.09 -1.98
N ALA A 137 1.82 18.79 -1.83
CA ALA A 137 0.50 18.20 -1.97
C ALA A 137 -0.43 18.49 -0.77
N SER A 138 -1.75 18.48 -1.01
CA SER A 138 -2.74 18.81 0.01
C SER A 138 -3.99 17.92 -0.03
N TYR A 139 -4.62 17.73 1.13
CA TYR A 139 -5.83 16.94 1.33
C TYR A 139 -5.64 15.42 1.16
N LEU A 140 -4.81 14.84 2.01
CA LEU A 140 -4.76 13.41 2.21
C LEU A 140 -5.77 12.98 3.28
N ASP A 141 -6.63 12.01 2.95
CA ASP A 141 -7.50 11.29 3.88
C ASP A 141 -7.07 9.81 3.86
N LEU A 142 -6.43 9.38 4.94
CA LEU A 142 -5.86 8.05 5.07
C LEU A 142 -6.53 7.31 6.23
N ASP A 143 -7.33 6.30 5.88
CA ASP A 143 -7.93 5.35 6.80
C ASP A 143 -7.14 4.04 6.77
N TRP A 144 -6.59 3.65 7.91
CA TRP A 144 -5.81 2.43 8.01
C TRP A 144 -6.30 1.53 9.15
N ILE A 145 -6.73 0.34 8.81
CA ILE A 145 -7.21 -0.66 9.76
C ILE A 145 -6.28 -1.87 9.75
N ILE A 146 -5.65 -2.14 10.89
CA ILE A 146 -4.67 -3.19 11.05
C ILE A 146 -5.15 -4.20 12.07
N THR A 147 -5.30 -5.46 11.67
CA THR A 147 -5.64 -6.56 12.59
C THR A 147 -4.58 -7.64 12.55
N GLY A 148 -3.84 -7.82 13.64
CA GLY A 148 -2.78 -8.82 13.73
C GLY A 148 -1.55 -8.33 14.49
N GLY A 149 -0.52 -9.12 14.55
CA GLY A 149 0.65 -8.79 15.35
C GLY A 149 1.98 -8.99 14.65
N SER A 150 3.00 -8.36 15.20
CA SER A 150 4.35 -8.38 14.66
C SER A 150 4.46 -7.81 13.23
N ASN A 151 3.59 -6.86 12.91
CA ASN A 151 3.68 -6.10 11.67
C ASN A 151 4.61 -4.90 11.86
N GLU A 152 5.25 -4.48 10.78
CA GLU A 152 6.09 -3.29 10.72
C GLU A 152 5.49 -2.31 9.72
N PHE A 153 5.29 -1.07 10.17
CA PHE A 153 4.72 0.01 9.38
C PHE A 153 5.69 1.18 9.40
N ASP A 154 6.04 1.66 8.22
CA ASP A 154 6.83 2.86 8.01
C ASP A 154 6.02 3.83 7.14
N PHE A 155 5.73 5.01 7.69
CA PHE A 155 4.93 6.04 7.05
C PHE A 155 5.76 7.31 6.94
N ASP A 156 5.98 7.76 5.72
CA ASP A 156 6.54 9.09 5.44
C ASP A 156 5.53 9.90 4.64
N ILE A 157 4.95 10.92 5.28
CA ILE A 157 3.80 11.65 4.75
C ILE A 157 4.05 13.14 4.81
N ASP A 158 4.24 13.74 3.66
CA ASP A 158 4.46 15.16 3.48
C ASP A 158 3.24 15.84 2.82
N TYR A 159 2.20 16.07 3.61
CA TYR A 159 0.96 16.66 3.11
C TYR A 159 0.46 17.81 3.97
N ALA A 160 0.06 18.90 3.34
CA ALA A 160 -0.78 19.89 3.98
C ALA A 160 -2.20 19.30 4.15
N ASN A 161 -2.82 19.50 5.32
CA ASN A 161 -4.16 18.98 5.64
C ASN A 161 -4.31 17.45 5.60
N ALA A 162 -3.27 16.71 5.95
CA ALA A 162 -3.37 15.27 6.05
C ALA A 162 -4.21 14.85 7.24
N ILE A 163 -5.20 14.02 6.99
CA ILE A 163 -6.03 13.38 8.01
C ILE A 163 -5.65 11.90 8.02
N ASN A 164 -5.06 11.45 9.11
CA ASN A 164 -4.64 10.07 9.24
C ASN A 164 -5.37 9.42 10.40
N TYR A 165 -6.16 8.40 10.10
CA TYR A 165 -6.75 7.50 11.06
C TYR A 165 -6.06 6.15 10.99
N VAL A 166 -5.44 5.74 12.08
CA VAL A 166 -4.78 4.44 12.19
C VAL A 166 -5.41 3.68 13.35
N ASP A 167 -6.09 2.59 13.05
CA ASP A 167 -6.67 1.67 14.03
C ASP A 167 -5.87 0.37 14.03
N VAL A 168 -5.22 0.07 15.14
CA VAL A 168 -4.36 -1.11 15.27
C VAL A 168 -4.90 -2.02 16.36
N ASN A 169 -5.39 -3.17 15.97
CA ASN A 169 -5.84 -4.22 16.86
C ASN A 169 -4.87 -5.41 16.85
N GLY A 170 -3.92 -5.42 17.79
CA GLY A 170 -2.91 -6.48 17.84
C GLY A 170 -1.72 -6.14 18.71
N SER A 171 -0.78 -7.05 18.78
CA SER A 171 0.36 -6.91 19.69
C SER A 171 1.70 -7.07 18.99
N SER A 172 2.71 -6.43 19.56
CA SER A 172 4.09 -6.48 19.04
C SER A 172 4.25 -5.86 17.65
N ASN A 173 3.37 -4.93 17.26
CA ASN A 173 3.55 -4.16 16.04
C ASN A 173 4.57 -3.04 16.25
N THR A 174 5.27 -2.68 15.21
CA THR A 174 6.15 -1.50 15.15
C THR A 174 5.55 -0.49 14.18
N ILE A 175 5.36 0.73 14.63
CA ILE A 175 4.78 1.82 13.84
C ILE A 175 5.76 2.99 13.89
N ASN A 176 6.34 3.32 12.76
CA ASN A 176 7.13 4.52 12.56
C ASN A 176 6.30 5.47 11.70
N PHE A 177 6.09 6.66 12.18
CA PHE A 177 5.38 7.70 11.47
C PHE A 177 6.22 8.97 11.42
N SER A 178 6.53 9.41 10.22
CA SER A 178 7.14 10.69 9.93
C SER A 178 6.14 11.52 9.12
N GLY A 179 5.77 12.67 9.61
CA GLY A 179 4.82 13.52 8.92
C GLY A 179 5.23 14.99 8.94
N SER A 180 5.17 15.64 7.80
CA SER A 180 5.38 17.07 7.67
C SER A 180 4.14 17.79 7.12
N GLY A 181 4.13 19.12 7.13
CA GLY A 181 3.00 19.89 6.63
C GLY A 181 1.78 20.01 7.57
N TYR A 182 1.88 19.52 8.81
CA TYR A 182 0.76 19.50 9.78
C TYR A 182 0.45 20.82 10.45
N GLY A 183 1.16 21.88 10.17
CA GLY A 183 1.04 23.15 10.85
C GLY A 183 0.75 24.33 9.95
N GLY A 184 -0.33 24.28 9.21
CA GLY A 184 -0.75 25.40 8.38
C GLY A 184 -1.05 26.69 9.14
N THR A 185 -1.07 27.80 8.45
CA THR A 185 -1.34 29.12 9.03
C THR A 185 -2.82 29.38 9.28
N THR A 186 -3.69 28.52 8.80
CA THR A 186 -5.15 28.60 8.98
C THR A 186 -5.68 27.25 9.48
N SER A 187 -6.86 27.26 10.09
CA SER A 187 -7.50 26.02 10.53
C SER A 187 -7.94 25.09 9.36
N ALA A 188 -7.86 25.60 8.15
CA ALA A 188 -8.11 24.83 6.94
C ALA A 188 -6.85 24.08 6.43
N ASP A 189 -5.68 24.44 6.94
CA ASP A 189 -4.40 23.90 6.52
C ASP A 189 -3.75 23.03 7.64
N SER A 190 -4.52 22.56 8.61
CA SER A 190 -4.00 21.77 9.72
C SER A 190 -4.46 20.33 9.61
N GLY A 191 -3.53 19.44 9.34
CA GLY A 191 -3.76 18.01 9.41
C GLY A 191 -3.74 17.46 10.83
N TYR A 192 -4.16 16.24 11.01
CA TYR A 192 -4.00 15.51 12.27
C TYR A 192 -3.74 14.02 12.04
N PHE A 193 -3.07 13.45 13.01
CA PHE A 193 -2.85 12.03 13.11
C PHE A 193 -3.62 11.49 14.32
N TYR A 194 -4.52 10.54 14.08
CA TYR A 194 -5.26 9.83 15.13
C TYR A 194 -4.83 8.36 15.13
N LEU A 195 -4.43 7.88 16.29
CA LEU A 195 -4.07 6.49 16.49
C LEU A 195 -4.95 5.88 17.57
N ASP A 196 -5.70 4.84 17.24
CA ASP A 196 -6.32 3.92 18.19
C ASP A 196 -5.50 2.63 18.26
N LEU A 197 -4.98 2.31 19.42
CA LEU A 197 -4.04 1.20 19.58
C LEU A 197 -4.55 0.25 20.65
N ASP A 198 -5.15 -0.87 20.24
CA ASP A 198 -5.62 -1.93 21.11
C ASP A 198 -4.67 -3.14 21.08
N GLY A 199 -4.06 -3.46 22.21
CA GLY A 199 -3.10 -4.55 22.29
C GLY A 199 -1.95 -4.27 23.24
N SER A 200 -0.88 -5.05 23.13
CA SER A 200 0.25 -4.94 24.04
C SER A 200 1.59 -5.08 23.34
N SER A 201 2.62 -4.48 23.96
CA SER A 201 3.99 -4.57 23.46
C SER A 201 4.19 -3.98 22.05
N ASN A 202 3.34 -3.06 21.64
CA ASN A 202 3.53 -2.31 20.43
C ASN A 202 4.63 -1.25 20.63
N THR A 203 5.40 -0.99 19.59
CA THR A 203 6.41 0.07 19.55
C THR A 203 5.91 1.19 18.66
N LEU A 204 6.04 2.43 19.10
CA LEU A 204 5.54 3.59 18.39
C LEU A 204 6.59 4.67 18.38
N ASP A 205 6.96 5.13 17.18
CA ASP A 205 7.78 6.31 16.97
C ASP A 205 7.02 7.27 16.05
N ILE A 206 6.71 8.46 16.56
CA ILE A 206 5.95 9.47 15.83
C ILE A 206 6.73 10.76 15.80
N THR A 207 7.02 11.23 14.61
CA THR A 207 7.59 12.54 14.34
C THR A 207 6.62 13.35 13.49
N GLN A 208 6.25 14.52 13.96
CA GLN A 208 5.43 15.48 13.21
C GLN A 208 6.12 16.84 13.14
N SER A 209 6.10 17.43 11.96
CA SER A 209 6.62 18.76 11.68
C SER A 209 5.51 19.69 11.17
N SER A 210 5.60 20.98 11.50
CA SER A 210 4.70 22.00 10.99
C SER A 210 5.12 22.61 9.66
N THR A 211 6.25 22.20 9.14
CA THR A 211 6.79 22.68 7.85
C THR A 211 6.93 21.49 6.91
N LEU A 212 6.52 21.67 5.66
CA LEU A 212 6.83 20.70 4.62
C LEU A 212 8.35 20.51 4.51
N ALA A 213 8.79 19.27 4.38
CA ALA A 213 10.15 18.97 3.98
C ALA A 213 10.34 19.50 2.55
N ARG A 214 11.42 20.21 2.30
CA ARG A 214 11.79 20.77 1.00
C ARG A 214 13.13 20.21 0.56
#